data_443a7609cb40b77257a6803877672b84
#
_entry.id   443a7609cb40b77257a6803877672b84
#
_cell.length_a   1.000
_cell.length_b   1.000
_cell.length_c   1.000
_cell.angle_alpha   90.00
_cell.angle_beta   90.00
_cell.angle_gamma   90.00
#
_symmetry.space_group_name_H-M   'P 1'
#
loop_
_entity.id
_entity.type
_entity.pdbx_description
1 polymer ?
#
loop_
_entity_poly.entity_id
_entity_poly.type
_entity_poly.pdbx_seq_one_letter_code
_entity_poly.pdbx_strand_id
1 'polypeptide(L)'
;MMKNKSVILKIDELKKFDEDKRYKETIWSDERSNISMICMRPGQEATTHTHHFNHVFVVVEGQGEFTSGGETQAIKPGQIVIVPPLVDHGIRNGGSSGDLVIASITAQGE
;
A
#
# COMPACT_ATOMS: atom_id res chain seq x y z
N MET A 1 6.51 23.79 3.62
CA MET A 1 5.24 23.10 3.84
C MET A 1 4.60 23.51 5.15
N MET A 2 3.31 23.69 5.15
CA MET A 2 2.56 24.14 6.33
C MET A 2 2.21 22.94 7.18
N LYS A 3 3.06 22.59 8.15
CA LYS A 3 2.89 21.39 8.96
C LYS A 3 1.62 21.36 9.81
N ASN A 4 1.03 22.54 10.06
CA ASN A 4 -0.12 22.63 10.94
C ASN A 4 -1.46 22.64 10.21
N LYS A 5 -1.47 22.40 8.92
CA LYS A 5 -2.70 22.35 8.15
C LYS A 5 -3.09 20.95 7.81
N SER A 6 -4.37 20.65 7.96
CA SER A 6 -4.91 19.39 7.48
C SER A 6 -4.94 19.38 5.95
N VAL A 7 -4.81 18.22 5.38
CA VAL A 7 -4.80 18.03 3.94
C VAL A 7 -5.91 17.04 3.61
N ILE A 8 -6.71 17.37 2.60
CA ILE A 8 -7.74 16.47 2.09
C ILE A 8 -7.40 16.14 0.65
N LEU A 9 -7.22 14.85 0.39
CA LEU A 9 -6.86 14.37 -0.94
C LEU A 9 -7.96 13.46 -1.46
N LYS A 10 -8.17 13.49 -2.77
CA LYS A 10 -9.13 12.61 -3.42
C LYS A 10 -8.39 11.44 -4.03
N ILE A 11 -8.75 10.24 -3.61
CA ILE A 11 -8.07 9.03 -4.08
C ILE A 11 -8.15 8.91 -5.60
N ASP A 12 -9.27 9.24 -6.20
CA ASP A 12 -9.41 9.14 -7.66
C ASP A 12 -8.43 10.02 -8.41
N GLU A 13 -7.99 11.11 -7.81
CA GLU A 13 -7.00 12.00 -8.41
C GLU A 13 -5.57 11.52 -8.20
N LEU A 14 -5.38 10.58 -7.29
CA LEU A 14 -4.07 10.05 -6.95
C LEU A 14 -3.74 8.74 -7.69
N LYS A 15 -4.74 8.12 -8.32
CA LYS A 15 -4.52 6.86 -9.02
C LYS A 15 -3.74 7.10 -10.29
N LYS A 16 -2.61 6.42 -10.41
CA LYS A 16 -1.78 6.43 -11.61
C LYS A 16 -1.19 5.05 -11.78
N PHE A 17 -0.93 4.67 -13.01
CA PHE A 17 -0.44 3.33 -13.32
C PHE A 17 0.75 3.41 -14.26
N ASP A 18 1.69 2.49 -14.07
CA ASP A 18 2.82 2.28 -14.94
C ASP A 18 2.62 0.90 -15.58
N GLU A 19 2.71 0.81 -16.89
CA GLU A 19 2.44 -0.46 -17.58
C GLU A 19 3.53 -1.51 -17.36
N ASP A 20 4.72 -1.09 -16.92
CA ASP A 20 5.86 -2.01 -16.76
C ASP A 20 6.05 -2.49 -15.33
N LYS A 21 5.58 -1.74 -14.36
CA LYS A 21 5.78 -2.07 -12.94
C LYS A 21 4.76 -1.36 -12.07
N ARG A 22 4.63 -1.79 -10.82
CA ARG A 22 3.75 -1.10 -9.89
C ARG A 22 4.10 0.38 -9.81
N TYR A 23 3.09 1.20 -9.65
CA TYR A 23 3.28 2.62 -9.43
C TYR A 23 3.13 2.91 -7.94
N LYS A 24 4.08 3.62 -7.37
CA LYS A 24 4.02 4.02 -5.96
C LYS A 24 4.39 5.49 -5.85
N GLU A 25 3.56 6.26 -5.17
CA GLU A 25 3.78 7.67 -4.97
C GLU A 25 3.58 8.03 -3.51
N THR A 26 4.56 8.70 -2.91
CA THR A 26 4.42 9.22 -1.55
C THR A 26 3.55 10.46 -1.60
N ILE A 27 2.47 10.46 -0.84
CA ILE A 27 1.52 11.58 -0.79
C ILE A 27 1.65 12.40 0.50
N TRP A 28 2.30 11.84 1.51
CA TRP A 28 2.60 12.55 2.76
C TRP A 28 3.82 11.92 3.39
N SER A 29 4.70 12.73 3.95
CA SER A 29 5.85 12.23 4.69
C SER A 29 6.25 13.23 5.76
N ASP A 30 6.42 12.74 6.97
CA ASP A 30 6.97 13.53 8.07
C ASP A 30 7.86 12.64 8.93
N GLU A 31 8.24 13.13 10.11
CA GLU A 31 9.18 12.41 10.98
C GLU A 31 8.62 11.10 11.51
N ARG A 32 7.31 10.94 11.55
CA ARG A 32 6.67 9.78 12.17
C ARG A 32 5.91 8.89 11.22
N SER A 33 5.57 9.38 10.05
CA SER A 33 4.74 8.60 9.14
C SER A 33 5.05 8.89 7.69
N ASN A 34 4.72 7.92 6.86
CA ASN A 34 4.84 8.03 5.43
C ASN A 34 3.58 7.39 4.84
N ILE A 35 2.90 8.12 3.97
CA ILE A 35 1.70 7.62 3.32
C ILE A 35 1.93 7.63 1.82
N SER A 36 1.68 6.49 1.19
CA SER A 36 1.87 6.32 -0.25
C SER A 36 0.64 5.66 -0.87
N MET A 37 0.41 5.96 -2.14
CA MET A 37 -0.53 5.21 -2.95
C MET A 37 0.25 4.18 -3.77
N ILE A 38 -0.26 2.96 -3.79
CA ILE A 38 0.30 1.88 -4.60
C ILE A 38 -0.77 1.45 -5.58
N CYS A 39 -0.46 1.56 -6.87
CA CYS A 39 -1.40 1.20 -7.93
C CYS A 39 -0.75 0.14 -8.82
N MET A 40 -1.47 -0.95 -9.06
CA MET A 40 -0.94 -2.09 -9.79
C MET A 40 -1.89 -2.53 -10.89
N ARG A 41 -1.35 -2.66 -12.10
CA ARG A 41 -2.02 -3.37 -13.18
C ARG A 41 -2.00 -4.87 -12.90
N PRO A 42 -2.86 -5.64 -13.56
CA PRO A 42 -2.84 -7.10 -13.41
C PRO A 42 -1.44 -7.69 -13.62
N GLY A 43 -1.05 -8.58 -12.74
CA GLY A 43 0.24 -9.25 -12.80
C GLY A 43 1.39 -8.53 -12.11
N GLN A 44 1.20 -7.28 -11.70
CA GLN A 44 2.24 -6.52 -11.02
C GLN A 44 2.28 -6.84 -9.53
N GLU A 45 3.43 -6.63 -8.94
CA GLU A 45 3.62 -6.93 -7.53
C GLU A 45 4.51 -5.89 -6.85
N ALA A 46 4.34 -5.78 -5.54
CA ALA A 46 5.17 -4.97 -4.69
C ALA A 46 5.74 -5.88 -3.61
N THR A 47 7.00 -6.23 -3.77
CA THR A 47 7.72 -7.01 -2.78
C THR A 47 8.41 -6.03 -1.85
N THR A 48 8.15 -6.14 -0.57
CA THR A 48 8.76 -5.27 0.40
C THR A 48 9.66 -6.08 1.32
N HIS A 49 10.67 -5.41 1.85
CA HIS A 49 11.53 -5.99 2.85
C HIS A 49 10.93 -5.76 4.23
N THR A 50 11.51 -6.38 5.23
CA THR A 50 11.12 -6.10 6.61
C THR A 50 11.49 -4.66 6.97
N HIS A 51 10.64 -4.03 7.77
CA HIS A 51 10.86 -2.67 8.25
C HIS A 51 10.82 -2.63 9.76
N HIS A 52 11.40 -1.59 10.35
CA HIS A 52 11.36 -1.37 11.78
C HIS A 52 10.10 -0.65 12.23
N PHE A 53 9.18 -0.38 11.31
CA PHE A 53 7.95 0.37 11.57
C PHE A 53 6.75 -0.51 11.35
N ASN A 54 5.63 -0.14 11.95
CA ASN A 54 4.35 -0.72 11.59
C ASN A 54 4.01 -0.33 10.16
N HIS A 55 3.49 -1.28 9.41
CA HIS A 55 3.08 -1.03 8.04
C HIS A 55 1.60 -1.38 7.93
N VAL A 56 0.81 -0.44 7.43
CA VAL A 56 -0.64 -0.62 7.30
C VAL A 56 -1.01 -0.44 5.84
N PHE A 57 -1.78 -1.39 5.31
CA PHE A 57 -2.32 -1.29 3.97
C PHE A 57 -3.83 -1.23 4.02
N VAL A 58 -4.40 -0.27 3.33
CA VAL A 58 -5.85 -0.16 3.17
C VAL A 58 -6.17 -0.47 1.73
N VAL A 59 -6.96 -1.52 1.51
CA VAL A 59 -7.33 -1.90 0.14
C VAL A 59 -8.49 -1.01 -0.30
N VAL A 60 -8.26 -0.24 -1.36
CA VAL A 60 -9.19 0.76 -1.84
C VAL A 60 -10.00 0.24 -3.02
N GLU A 61 -9.34 -0.43 -3.96
CA GLU A 61 -9.99 -0.87 -5.20
C GLU A 61 -9.32 -2.14 -5.68
N GLY A 62 -10.11 -3.06 -6.23
CA GLY A 62 -9.60 -4.29 -6.80
C GLY A 62 -9.31 -5.36 -5.75
N GLN A 63 -8.90 -6.52 -6.21
CA GLN A 63 -8.56 -7.65 -5.36
C GLN A 63 -7.12 -8.05 -5.60
N GLY A 64 -6.45 -8.48 -4.55
CA GLY A 64 -5.07 -8.89 -4.66
C GLY A 64 -4.74 -10.04 -3.71
N GLU A 65 -3.45 -10.30 -3.59
CA GLU A 65 -2.93 -11.32 -2.70
C GLU A 65 -1.88 -10.70 -1.79
N PHE A 66 -1.96 -11.03 -0.52
CA PHE A 66 -1.01 -10.60 0.49
C PHE A 66 -0.25 -11.81 0.99
N THR A 67 1.08 -11.75 0.95
CA THR A 67 1.93 -12.84 1.41
C THR A 67 2.74 -12.38 2.61
N SER A 68 2.74 -13.18 3.66
CA SER A 68 3.50 -12.90 4.88
C SER A 68 3.78 -14.21 5.58
N GLY A 69 5.03 -14.39 6.01
CA GLY A 69 5.42 -15.59 6.74
C GLY A 69 5.20 -16.88 5.97
N GLY A 70 5.29 -16.83 4.64
CA GLY A 70 5.08 -18.01 3.79
C GLY A 70 3.62 -18.31 3.49
N GLU A 71 2.69 -17.53 4.01
CA GLU A 71 1.26 -17.72 3.76
C GLU A 71 0.74 -16.61 2.84
N THR A 72 -0.18 -16.99 1.96
CA THR A 72 -0.81 -16.05 1.02
C THR A 72 -2.30 -16.00 1.30
N GLN A 73 -2.83 -14.78 1.41
CA GLN A 73 -4.25 -14.55 1.64
C GLN A 73 -4.79 -13.56 0.62
N ALA A 74 -6.03 -13.76 0.20
CA ALA A 74 -6.70 -12.81 -0.67
C ALA A 74 -7.06 -11.55 0.12
N ILE A 75 -6.90 -10.39 -0.53
CA ILE A 75 -7.31 -9.11 0.03
C ILE A 75 -8.25 -8.42 -0.93
N LYS A 76 -9.19 -7.63 -0.39
CA LYS A 76 -10.23 -6.98 -1.17
C LYS A 76 -10.61 -5.64 -0.55
N PRO A 77 -11.34 -4.77 -1.29
CA PRO A 77 -11.70 -3.46 -0.77
C PRO A 77 -12.44 -3.53 0.56
N GLY A 78 -12.14 -2.58 1.41
CA GLY A 78 -12.71 -2.52 2.75
C GLY A 78 -11.89 -3.22 3.80
N GLN A 79 -10.80 -3.88 3.42
CA GLN A 79 -9.92 -4.55 4.37
C GLN A 79 -8.70 -3.71 4.70
N ILE A 80 -8.23 -3.88 5.92
CA ILE A 80 -7.00 -3.26 6.41
C ILE A 80 -6.05 -4.40 6.77
N VAL A 81 -4.82 -4.30 6.28
CA VAL A 81 -3.77 -5.27 6.60
C VAL A 81 -2.75 -4.57 7.49
N ILE A 82 -2.45 -5.14 8.63
CA ILE A 82 -1.46 -4.59 9.56
C ILE A 82 -0.27 -5.53 9.61
N VAL A 83 0.92 -4.99 9.35
CA VAL A 83 2.16 -5.77 9.38
C VAL A 83 3.03 -5.20 10.49
N PRO A 84 3.27 -5.97 11.56
CA PRO A 84 4.15 -5.51 12.64
C PRO A 84 5.59 -5.34 12.15
N PRO A 85 6.43 -4.65 12.93
CA PRO A 85 7.83 -4.50 12.58
C PRO A 85 8.50 -5.85 12.35
N LEU A 86 9.42 -5.88 11.40
CA LEU A 86 10.28 -7.02 11.09
C LEU A 86 9.56 -8.26 10.54
N VAL A 87 8.30 -8.10 10.14
CA VAL A 87 7.57 -9.19 9.48
C VAL A 87 7.70 -9.03 7.97
N ASP A 88 8.16 -10.09 7.32
CA ASP A 88 8.31 -10.11 5.87
C ASP A 88 6.95 -10.12 5.18
N HIS A 89 6.79 -9.34 4.11
CA HIS A 89 5.50 -9.25 3.43
C HIS A 89 5.63 -8.81 1.98
N GLY A 90 4.61 -9.10 1.20
CA GLY A 90 4.49 -8.69 -0.19
C GLY A 90 3.03 -8.63 -0.61
N ILE A 91 2.77 -7.86 -1.67
CA ILE A 91 1.43 -7.72 -2.25
C ILE A 91 1.53 -7.95 -3.75
N ARG A 92 0.55 -8.64 -4.30
CA ARG A 92 0.50 -8.93 -5.73
C ARG A 92 -0.90 -8.71 -6.26
N ASN A 93 -0.99 -8.14 -7.46
CA ASN A 93 -2.24 -8.10 -8.21
C ASN A 93 -2.31 -9.35 -9.08
N GLY A 94 -3.11 -10.32 -8.67
CA GLY A 94 -3.22 -11.60 -9.36
C GLY A 94 -3.93 -11.55 -10.70
N GLY A 95 -4.50 -10.39 -11.06
CA GLY A 95 -5.08 -10.21 -12.39
C GLY A 95 -6.53 -10.60 -12.55
N SER A 96 -7.19 -11.05 -11.48
CA SER A 96 -8.54 -11.58 -11.61
C SER A 96 -9.63 -10.51 -11.61
N SER A 97 -9.34 -9.30 -11.13
CA SER A 97 -10.37 -8.26 -10.95
C SER A 97 -9.95 -6.88 -11.46
N GLY A 98 -8.97 -6.82 -12.36
CA GLY A 98 -8.51 -5.54 -12.89
C GLY A 98 -7.45 -4.90 -12.01
N ASP A 99 -7.47 -3.58 -11.92
CA ASP A 99 -6.45 -2.83 -11.21
C ASP A 99 -6.60 -2.95 -9.70
N LEU A 100 -5.48 -2.88 -8.99
CA LEU A 100 -5.43 -2.92 -7.53
C LEU A 100 -4.89 -1.60 -7.02
N VAL A 101 -5.62 -0.95 -6.12
CA VAL A 101 -5.23 0.33 -5.53
C VAL A 101 -5.21 0.19 -4.01
N ILE A 102 -4.07 0.53 -3.43
CA ILE A 102 -3.83 0.38 -2.00
C ILE A 102 -3.22 1.65 -1.43
N ALA A 103 -3.73 2.08 -0.28
CA ALA A 103 -3.07 3.12 0.50
C ALA A 103 -2.13 2.45 1.49
N SER A 104 -0.88 2.88 1.49
CA SER A 104 0.18 2.29 2.32
C SER A 104 0.63 3.31 3.34
N ILE A 105 0.61 2.93 4.60
CA ILE A 105 0.99 3.80 5.71
C ILE A 105 2.10 3.13 6.50
N THR A 106 3.22 3.82 6.65
CA THR A 106 4.32 3.38 7.51
C THR A 106 4.36 4.32 8.69
N ALA A 107 4.30 3.79 9.90
CA ALA A 107 4.23 4.59 11.11
C ALA A 107 5.29 4.16 12.10
N GLN A 108 6.04 5.14 12.63
CA GLN A 108 6.96 4.89 13.72
C GLN A 108 6.19 4.84 15.03
N GLY A 109 6.49 3.83 15.84
CA GLY A 109 5.96 3.76 17.17
C GLY A 109 6.60 4.78 18.10
N GLU A 110 6.03 4.92 19.26
CA GLU A 110 6.50 5.80 20.30
C GLU A 110 7.84 5.35 20.87
#